data_3352e63bebf59056702175c771a188f4
#
_entry.id   3352e63bebf59056702175c771a188f4
#
_cell.length_a   1.000
_cell.length_b   1.000
_cell.length_c   1.000
_cell.angle_alpha   90.00
_cell.angle_beta   90.00
_cell.angle_gamma   90.00
#
_symmetry.space_group_name_H-M   'P 1'
#
loop_
_entity.id
_entity.type
_entity.pdbx_description
1 polymer ?
#
loop_
_entity_poly.entity_id
_entity_poly.type
_entity_poly.pdbx_seq_one_letter_code
_entity_poly.pdbx_strand_id
1 'polypeptide(L)'
;MKFLRILAAIPACAIALAASIAPPALAADAGQLRIATVAPAGSSFHKRLQALGAEWSRGPGGVSMNIYAGTQGGELQIVRRMRVGQIQGAMLTSAGLAQIDRSVTALQYMPLMFRDWEDVDRVRERLRPDLEARLRKAGYVVLFWGDGGWIRYFSRKPIQRLQDLKSMRVYASSGDPESVELLKDYYTPVVLEPDQILLGLRNGMIDALPIPAIIANFSQVPTYAPYMLDLRWAPITGALVLTEQAWKQLDPKTQQWLHETSERAGHDMRRASRREDEETVQAMRDKLGLKVVTLSPQAEREWRAEVSRMVPRVRGTLVPAPMFDATVETLKAGRPAGS
;
A
#
# COMPACT_ATOMS: atom_id res chain seq x y z
N MET A 1 71.29 -58.86 1.37
CA MET A 1 71.39 -57.51 0.80
C MET A 1 70.72 -57.55 -0.57
N LYS A 2 69.47 -57.17 -0.69
CA LYS A 2 68.72 -56.96 -1.95
C LYS A 2 67.81 -55.77 -1.79
N PHE A 3 68.07 -54.69 -2.50
CA PHE A 3 67.27 -53.50 -2.58
C PHE A 3 66.02 -53.76 -3.42
N LEU A 4 64.84 -53.51 -2.84
CA LEU A 4 63.58 -53.56 -3.56
C LEU A 4 63.13 -52.14 -3.82
N ARG A 5 63.08 -51.70 -5.07
CA ARG A 5 62.53 -50.42 -5.53
C ARG A 5 61.03 -50.57 -5.62
N ILE A 6 60.31 -49.78 -4.85
CA ILE A 6 58.86 -49.60 -4.96
C ILE A 6 58.61 -48.40 -5.85
N LEU A 7 58.00 -48.64 -7.02
CA LEU A 7 57.44 -47.56 -7.87
C LEU A 7 56.12 -47.09 -7.24
N ALA A 8 56.03 -45.81 -6.91
CA ALA A 8 54.78 -45.14 -6.50
C ALA A 8 54.00 -44.73 -7.74
N ALA A 9 52.81 -45.29 -7.92
CA ALA A 9 51.83 -44.86 -8.92
C ALA A 9 51.05 -43.65 -8.38
N ILE A 10 51.02 -42.54 -9.11
CA ILE A 10 50.24 -41.35 -8.83
C ILE A 10 48.85 -41.61 -9.42
N PRO A 11 47.73 -41.49 -8.64
CA PRO A 11 46.42 -41.54 -9.24
C PRO A 11 46.07 -40.16 -9.82
N ALA A 12 45.68 -40.13 -11.09
CA ALA A 12 45.13 -38.99 -11.78
C ALA A 12 43.81 -38.56 -11.12
N CYS A 13 43.81 -37.37 -10.54
CA CYS A 13 42.61 -36.74 -9.96
C CYS A 13 41.69 -36.27 -11.09
N ALA A 14 40.59 -36.98 -11.33
CA ALA A 14 39.52 -36.55 -12.23
C ALA A 14 38.77 -35.40 -11.58
N ILE A 15 38.97 -34.18 -12.10
CA ILE A 15 38.16 -33.00 -11.74
C ILE A 15 36.77 -33.18 -12.35
N ALA A 16 35.82 -33.63 -11.54
CA ALA A 16 34.40 -33.61 -11.92
C ALA A 16 33.91 -32.18 -11.96
N LEU A 17 33.62 -31.67 -13.15
CA LEU A 17 32.97 -30.39 -13.39
C LEU A 17 31.53 -30.50 -12.87
N ALA A 18 31.28 -30.06 -11.67
CA ALA A 18 29.92 -29.90 -11.13
C ALA A 18 29.21 -28.83 -11.92
N ALA A 19 28.47 -29.21 -12.94
CA ALA A 19 27.50 -28.34 -13.60
C ALA A 19 26.47 -27.94 -12.55
N SER A 20 26.52 -26.69 -12.11
CA SER A 20 25.49 -26.07 -11.27
C SER A 20 24.17 -26.10 -12.04
N ILE A 21 23.31 -27.06 -11.74
CA ILE A 21 21.93 -27.10 -12.18
C ILE A 21 21.24 -25.99 -11.37
N ALA A 22 21.19 -24.75 -11.92
CA ALA A 22 20.29 -23.75 -11.43
C ALA A 22 18.87 -24.33 -11.51
N PRO A 23 18.05 -24.24 -10.43
CA PRO A 23 16.67 -24.71 -10.52
C PRO A 23 15.99 -23.96 -11.66
N PRO A 24 15.18 -24.64 -12.49
CA PRO A 24 14.45 -23.96 -13.55
C PRO A 24 13.60 -22.87 -12.88
N ALA A 25 13.85 -21.61 -13.25
CA ALA A 25 12.89 -20.56 -12.99
C ALA A 25 11.57 -21.07 -13.55
N LEU A 26 10.56 -21.25 -12.68
CA LEU A 26 9.22 -21.63 -13.10
C LEU A 26 8.81 -20.64 -14.18
N ALA A 27 8.91 -21.08 -15.44
CA ALA A 27 8.38 -20.33 -16.56
C ALA A 27 6.89 -20.12 -16.25
N ALA A 28 6.52 -18.87 -15.93
CA ALA A 28 5.12 -18.52 -15.84
C ALA A 28 4.54 -18.88 -17.20
N ASP A 29 3.48 -19.71 -17.22
CA ASP A 29 2.69 -19.93 -18.42
C ASP A 29 2.45 -18.54 -19.05
N ALA A 30 2.81 -18.36 -20.31
CA ALA A 30 2.88 -17.07 -20.99
C ALA A 30 1.53 -16.30 -21.07
N GLY A 31 0.51 -16.74 -20.35
CA GLY A 31 -0.81 -16.14 -20.22
C GLY A 31 -1.31 -16.02 -18.77
N GLN A 32 -0.55 -16.44 -17.74
CA GLN A 32 -1.03 -16.38 -16.35
C GLN A 32 -0.20 -15.41 -15.49
N LEU A 33 -0.83 -14.35 -14.98
CA LEU A 33 -0.23 -13.39 -14.06
C LEU A 33 -0.68 -13.66 -12.62
N ARG A 34 0.26 -13.84 -11.71
CA ARG A 34 0.04 -13.93 -10.28
C ARG A 34 0.06 -12.51 -9.70
N ILE A 35 -1.11 -12.07 -9.21
CA ILE A 35 -1.32 -10.71 -8.70
C ILE A 35 -1.62 -10.79 -7.21
N ALA A 36 -0.90 -10.05 -6.38
CA ALA A 36 -1.14 -9.99 -4.93
C ALA A 36 -1.76 -8.67 -4.51
N THR A 37 -2.45 -8.70 -3.38
CA THR A 37 -2.93 -7.50 -2.67
C THR A 37 -3.11 -7.80 -1.19
N VAL A 38 -2.94 -6.79 -0.34
CA VAL A 38 -3.29 -6.87 1.09
C VAL A 38 -4.80 -6.72 1.33
N ALA A 39 -5.55 -6.30 0.32
CA ALA A 39 -7.01 -6.23 0.42
C ALA A 39 -7.59 -7.63 0.73
N PRO A 40 -8.49 -7.74 1.73
CA PRO A 40 -9.04 -9.03 2.13
C PRO A 40 -9.84 -9.70 1.01
N ALA A 41 -9.80 -11.04 0.99
CA ALA A 41 -10.64 -11.82 0.08
C ALA A 41 -12.13 -11.49 0.29
N GLY A 42 -12.88 -11.30 -0.80
CA GLY A 42 -14.29 -10.92 -0.77
C GLY A 42 -14.56 -9.42 -0.58
N SER A 43 -13.53 -8.60 -0.29
CA SER A 43 -13.68 -7.13 -0.25
C SER A 43 -14.05 -6.56 -1.63
N SER A 44 -14.54 -5.32 -1.65
CA SER A 44 -14.85 -4.60 -2.90
C SER A 44 -13.63 -4.47 -3.82
N PHE A 45 -12.44 -4.25 -3.26
CA PHE A 45 -11.19 -4.21 -4.00
C PHE A 45 -10.87 -5.55 -4.67
N HIS A 46 -10.99 -6.65 -3.93
CA HIS A 46 -10.77 -8.00 -4.48
C HIS A 46 -11.75 -8.30 -5.63
N LYS A 47 -13.05 -8.02 -5.45
CA LYS A 47 -14.06 -8.22 -6.49
C LYS A 47 -13.78 -7.40 -7.76
N ARG A 48 -13.30 -6.17 -7.61
CA ARG A 48 -12.93 -5.31 -8.75
C ARG A 48 -11.70 -5.83 -9.50
N LEU A 49 -10.70 -6.35 -8.77
CA LEU A 49 -9.57 -7.03 -9.41
C LEU A 49 -10.01 -8.30 -10.16
N GLN A 50 -10.95 -9.07 -9.60
CA GLN A 50 -11.52 -10.23 -10.28
C GLN A 50 -12.25 -9.83 -11.58
N ALA A 51 -13.03 -8.74 -11.55
CA ALA A 51 -13.70 -8.21 -12.73
C ALA A 51 -12.69 -7.78 -13.81
N LEU A 52 -11.62 -7.10 -13.43
CA LEU A 52 -10.54 -6.72 -14.34
C LEU A 52 -9.84 -7.95 -14.93
N GLY A 53 -9.54 -8.97 -14.11
CA GLY A 53 -8.95 -10.24 -14.56
C GLY A 53 -9.84 -10.98 -15.55
N ALA A 54 -11.16 -10.97 -15.33
CA ALA A 54 -12.14 -11.52 -16.26
C ALA A 54 -12.21 -10.73 -17.59
N GLU A 55 -11.97 -9.42 -17.57
CA GLU A 55 -11.87 -8.60 -18.77
C GLU A 55 -10.58 -8.90 -19.54
N TRP A 56 -9.44 -9.02 -18.85
CA TRP A 56 -8.16 -9.37 -19.46
C TRP A 56 -8.19 -10.73 -20.16
N SER A 57 -8.82 -11.75 -19.53
CA SER A 57 -8.91 -13.09 -20.12
C SER A 57 -9.72 -13.16 -21.42
N ARG A 58 -10.60 -12.18 -21.67
CA ARG A 58 -11.39 -12.08 -22.90
C ARG A 58 -10.72 -11.25 -23.99
N GLY A 59 -9.65 -10.57 -23.67
CA GLY A 59 -8.92 -9.69 -24.58
C GLY A 59 -7.82 -10.41 -25.35
N PRO A 60 -7.05 -9.65 -26.14
CA PRO A 60 -5.87 -10.15 -26.82
C PRO A 60 -4.92 -10.86 -25.84
N GLY A 61 -4.30 -11.95 -26.27
CA GLY A 61 -3.38 -12.74 -25.46
C GLY A 61 -4.04 -13.61 -24.39
N GLY A 62 -5.35 -13.48 -24.11
CA GLY A 62 -6.08 -14.31 -23.14
C GLY A 62 -5.46 -14.32 -21.73
N VAL A 63 -4.95 -13.16 -21.28
CA VAL A 63 -4.20 -13.05 -20.02
C VAL A 63 -5.09 -13.37 -18.83
N SER A 64 -4.78 -14.44 -18.09
CA SER A 64 -5.47 -14.82 -16.87
C SER A 64 -4.81 -14.22 -15.64
N MET A 65 -5.61 -13.85 -14.63
CA MET A 65 -5.16 -13.28 -13.37
C MET A 65 -5.43 -14.24 -12.21
N ASN A 66 -4.37 -14.74 -11.57
CA ASN A 66 -4.49 -15.48 -10.32
C ASN A 66 -4.26 -14.52 -9.14
N ILE A 67 -5.33 -14.22 -8.40
CA ILE A 67 -5.33 -13.16 -7.38
C ILE A 67 -5.11 -13.77 -6.00
N TYR A 68 -4.08 -13.31 -5.31
CA TYR A 68 -3.76 -13.64 -3.92
C TYR A 68 -4.18 -12.47 -3.02
N ALA A 69 -5.41 -12.54 -2.53
CA ALA A 69 -6.00 -11.51 -1.69
C ALA A 69 -5.75 -11.78 -0.20
N GLY A 70 -4.95 -10.94 0.46
CA GLY A 70 -4.65 -11.01 1.90
C GLY A 70 -3.84 -12.23 2.36
N THR A 71 -3.25 -13.00 1.43
CA THR A 71 -2.60 -14.29 1.75
C THR A 71 -1.08 -14.32 1.56
N GLN A 72 -0.47 -13.21 1.17
CA GLN A 72 0.96 -13.15 0.84
C GLN A 72 1.80 -12.37 1.87
N GLY A 73 1.25 -12.13 3.07
CA GLY A 73 1.84 -11.26 4.09
C GLY A 73 1.58 -9.79 3.80
N GLY A 74 2.29 -8.90 4.50
CA GLY A 74 2.22 -7.46 4.28
C GLY A 74 2.86 -7.04 2.95
N GLU A 75 2.73 -5.75 2.61
CA GLU A 75 3.19 -5.22 1.31
C GLU A 75 4.69 -5.36 1.09
N LEU A 76 5.51 -5.27 2.16
CA LEU A 76 6.95 -5.52 2.09
C LEU A 76 7.25 -6.94 1.58
N GLN A 77 6.52 -7.94 2.09
CA GLN A 77 6.67 -9.33 1.65
C GLN A 77 6.21 -9.52 0.21
N ILE A 78 5.11 -8.87 -0.18
CA ILE A 78 4.62 -8.89 -1.56
C ILE A 78 5.69 -8.33 -2.51
N VAL A 79 6.27 -7.16 -2.22
CA VAL A 79 7.32 -6.55 -3.05
C VAL A 79 8.57 -7.43 -3.11
N ARG A 80 8.97 -8.07 -2.01
CA ARG A 80 10.08 -9.05 -2.01
C ARG A 80 9.80 -10.22 -2.95
N ARG A 81 8.58 -10.78 -2.93
CA ARG A 81 8.16 -11.87 -3.84
C ARG A 81 8.12 -11.43 -5.30
N MET A 82 7.75 -10.17 -5.57
CA MET A 82 7.83 -9.60 -6.93
C MET A 82 9.27 -9.51 -7.42
N ARG A 83 10.22 -9.08 -6.57
CA ARG A 83 11.64 -8.97 -6.92
C ARG A 83 12.29 -10.31 -7.31
N VAL A 84 11.81 -11.40 -6.72
CA VAL A 84 12.31 -12.76 -7.05
C VAL A 84 11.41 -13.51 -8.06
N GLY A 85 10.47 -12.82 -8.70
CA GLY A 85 9.63 -13.38 -9.79
C GLY A 85 8.54 -14.36 -9.34
N GLN A 86 8.29 -14.51 -8.03
CA GLN A 86 7.22 -15.36 -7.52
C GLN A 86 5.82 -14.76 -7.79
N ILE A 87 5.73 -13.44 -7.87
CA ILE A 87 4.52 -12.65 -8.15
C ILE A 87 4.85 -11.69 -9.29
N GLN A 88 3.98 -11.61 -10.30
CA GLN A 88 4.19 -10.79 -11.49
C GLN A 88 3.61 -9.37 -11.33
N GLY A 89 2.67 -9.18 -10.41
CA GLY A 89 2.09 -7.86 -10.16
C GLY A 89 1.42 -7.77 -8.81
N ALA A 90 1.11 -6.55 -8.38
CA ALA A 90 0.39 -6.33 -7.15
C ALA A 90 -0.42 -5.02 -7.18
N MET A 91 -1.55 -5.03 -6.49
CA MET A 91 -2.23 -3.80 -6.10
C MET A 91 -1.71 -3.41 -4.71
N LEU A 92 -0.88 -2.37 -4.69
CA LEU A 92 -0.18 -1.87 -3.51
C LEU A 92 -0.69 -0.49 -3.11
N THR A 93 -0.68 -0.22 -1.80
CA THR A 93 -0.82 1.15 -1.31
C THR A 93 0.47 1.94 -1.52
N SER A 94 0.46 3.25 -1.24
CA SER A 94 1.69 4.05 -1.26
C SER A 94 2.76 3.53 -0.29
N ALA A 95 2.39 2.85 0.80
CA ALA A 95 3.34 2.20 1.70
C ALA A 95 4.09 1.05 1.01
N GLY A 96 3.36 0.20 0.26
CA GLY A 96 3.96 -0.88 -0.53
C GLY A 96 4.78 -0.35 -1.71
N LEU A 97 4.28 0.63 -2.43
CA LEU A 97 5.00 1.28 -3.53
C LEU A 97 6.27 1.98 -3.06
N ALA A 98 6.29 2.52 -1.84
CA ALA A 98 7.47 3.14 -1.23
C ALA A 98 8.64 2.15 -1.02
N GLN A 99 8.36 0.85 -0.94
CA GLN A 99 9.39 -0.20 -0.94
C GLN A 99 10.08 -0.35 -2.31
N ILE A 100 9.50 0.25 -3.36
CA ILE A 100 10.05 0.31 -4.72
C ILE A 100 10.71 1.66 -4.94
N ASP A 101 9.95 2.76 -4.76
CA ASP A 101 10.46 4.13 -4.83
C ASP A 101 9.71 5.03 -3.83
N ARG A 102 10.45 5.71 -2.95
CA ARG A 102 9.88 6.53 -1.87
C ARG A 102 9.14 7.79 -2.35
N SER A 103 9.33 8.21 -3.59
CA SER A 103 8.67 9.41 -4.12
C SER A 103 7.14 9.31 -4.06
N VAL A 104 6.59 8.09 -4.11
CA VAL A 104 5.13 7.85 -4.04
C VAL A 104 4.52 8.22 -2.69
N THR A 105 5.33 8.34 -1.63
CA THR A 105 4.84 8.75 -0.30
C THR A 105 4.21 10.14 -0.30
N ALA A 106 4.57 10.99 -1.28
CA ALA A 106 3.97 12.32 -1.46
C ALA A 106 2.45 12.29 -1.70
N LEU A 107 1.89 11.16 -2.13
CA LEU A 107 0.46 10.99 -2.33
C LEU A 107 -0.30 10.60 -1.05
N GLN A 108 0.38 10.23 0.03
CA GLN A 108 -0.27 9.71 1.24
C GLN A 108 0.33 10.25 2.55
N TYR A 109 1.65 10.35 2.66
CA TYR A 109 2.35 10.65 3.93
C TYR A 109 2.42 12.16 4.23
N MET A 110 1.33 12.86 3.97
CA MET A 110 1.17 14.30 4.13
C MET A 110 -0.01 14.58 5.10
N PRO A 111 0.14 14.32 6.41
CA PRO A 111 -0.97 14.33 7.37
C PRO A 111 -1.68 15.70 7.39
N LEU A 112 -3.01 15.68 7.29
CA LEU A 112 -3.92 16.83 7.24
C LEU A 112 -3.64 17.86 6.14
N MET A 113 -2.82 17.54 5.14
CA MET A 113 -2.50 18.46 4.05
C MET A 113 -3.50 18.39 2.89
N PHE A 114 -4.08 17.23 2.64
CA PHE A 114 -5.17 17.06 1.69
C PHE A 114 -6.51 17.33 2.37
N ARG A 115 -7.36 18.18 1.79
CA ARG A 115 -8.70 18.51 2.32
C ARG A 115 -9.79 17.59 1.78
N ASP A 116 -9.64 17.24 0.52
CA ASP A 116 -10.63 16.49 -0.25
C ASP A 116 -9.99 15.69 -1.37
N TRP A 117 -10.81 14.94 -2.11
CA TRP A 117 -10.35 14.13 -3.23
C TRP A 117 -9.89 14.96 -4.43
N GLU A 118 -10.31 16.21 -4.54
CA GLU A 118 -9.85 17.09 -5.60
C GLU A 118 -8.39 17.50 -5.38
N ASP A 119 -8.01 17.79 -4.14
CA ASP A 119 -6.60 18.00 -3.76
C ASP A 119 -5.75 16.75 -4.10
N VAL A 120 -6.26 15.54 -3.80
CA VAL A 120 -5.56 14.27 -4.10
C VAL A 120 -5.40 14.08 -5.61
N ASP A 121 -6.47 14.30 -6.38
CA ASP A 121 -6.42 14.16 -7.85
C ASP A 121 -5.42 15.15 -8.46
N ARG A 122 -5.46 16.41 -8.05
CA ARG A 122 -4.57 17.46 -8.55
C ARG A 122 -3.10 17.14 -8.31
N VAL A 123 -2.77 16.70 -7.10
CA VAL A 123 -1.39 16.30 -6.76
C VAL A 123 -0.98 15.05 -7.52
N ARG A 124 -1.84 14.04 -7.59
CA ARG A 124 -1.56 12.81 -8.34
C ARG A 124 -1.27 13.09 -9.81
N GLU A 125 -2.15 13.82 -10.48
CA GLU A 125 -1.96 14.13 -11.92
C GLU A 125 -0.70 14.97 -12.16
N ARG A 126 -0.37 15.90 -11.25
CA ARG A 126 0.87 16.68 -11.34
C ARG A 126 2.13 15.84 -11.17
N LEU A 127 2.11 14.86 -10.25
CA LEU A 127 3.29 14.03 -9.95
C LEU A 127 3.36 12.75 -10.79
N ARG A 128 2.24 12.31 -11.37
CA ARG A 128 2.10 11.04 -12.08
C ARG A 128 3.23 10.75 -13.07
N PRO A 129 3.61 11.66 -13.98
CA PRO A 129 4.66 11.37 -14.97
C PRO A 129 6.01 11.02 -14.33
N ASP A 130 6.42 11.77 -13.29
CA ASP A 130 7.68 11.51 -12.58
C ASP A 130 7.59 10.23 -11.74
N LEU A 131 6.49 9.99 -11.04
CA LEU A 131 6.29 8.78 -10.24
C LEU A 131 6.30 7.52 -11.11
N GLU A 132 5.60 7.52 -12.24
CA GLU A 132 5.59 6.39 -13.17
C GLU A 132 6.96 6.14 -13.80
N ALA A 133 7.68 7.20 -14.17
CA ALA A 133 9.04 7.09 -14.70
C ALA A 133 10.00 6.47 -13.67
N ARG A 134 9.90 6.86 -12.39
CA ARG A 134 10.71 6.29 -11.29
C ARG A 134 10.38 4.82 -11.04
N LEU A 135 9.11 4.48 -10.94
CA LEU A 135 8.67 3.10 -10.79
C LEU A 135 9.11 2.25 -11.98
N ARG A 136 9.02 2.80 -13.22
CA ARG A 136 9.50 2.13 -14.43
C ARG A 136 11.00 1.89 -14.38
N LYS A 137 11.79 2.89 -13.98
CA LYS A 137 13.25 2.76 -13.78
C LYS A 137 13.59 1.69 -12.74
N ALA A 138 12.75 1.51 -11.73
CA ALA A 138 12.90 0.46 -10.72
C ALA A 138 12.39 -0.92 -11.18
N GLY A 139 11.92 -1.05 -12.43
CA GLY A 139 11.48 -2.31 -13.02
C GLY A 139 10.00 -2.64 -12.83
N TYR A 140 9.15 -1.60 -12.67
CA TYR A 140 7.70 -1.79 -12.48
C TYR A 140 6.90 -0.87 -13.39
N VAL A 141 5.86 -1.43 -14.00
CA VAL A 141 4.90 -0.72 -14.87
C VAL A 141 3.63 -0.45 -14.09
N VAL A 142 3.25 0.80 -13.99
CA VAL A 142 1.96 1.20 -13.41
C VAL A 142 0.86 0.99 -14.44
N LEU A 143 -0.19 0.28 -14.06
CA LEU A 143 -1.36 0.04 -14.90
C LEU A 143 -2.51 1.01 -14.58
N PHE A 144 -2.70 1.31 -13.30
CA PHE A 144 -3.60 2.38 -12.86
C PHE A 144 -3.25 2.83 -11.44
N TRP A 145 -3.68 4.06 -11.11
CA TRP A 145 -3.69 4.60 -9.76
C TRP A 145 -5.07 4.45 -9.14
N GLY A 146 -5.12 4.11 -7.86
CA GLY A 146 -6.36 3.89 -7.10
C GLY A 146 -6.37 4.63 -5.76
N ASP A 147 -7.56 4.67 -5.14
CA ASP A 147 -7.78 5.23 -3.81
C ASP A 147 -8.41 4.18 -2.90
N GLY A 148 -8.01 4.16 -1.62
CA GLY A 148 -8.48 3.21 -0.61
C GLY A 148 -9.35 3.82 0.49
N GLY A 149 -9.78 5.09 0.35
CA GLY A 149 -10.52 5.83 1.36
C GLY A 149 -9.63 6.76 2.18
N TRP A 150 -10.24 7.45 3.15
CA TRP A 150 -9.53 8.31 4.10
C TRP A 150 -9.13 7.53 5.34
N ILE A 151 -7.88 7.69 5.77
CA ILE A 151 -7.44 7.24 7.09
C ILE A 151 -8.16 8.06 8.14
N ARG A 152 -8.87 7.37 9.05
CA ARG A 152 -9.49 7.93 10.24
C ARG A 152 -9.06 7.10 11.45
N TYR A 153 -9.01 7.71 12.64
CA TYR A 153 -8.69 6.99 13.87
C TYR A 153 -9.94 6.32 14.43
N PHE A 154 -9.92 4.99 14.52
CA PHE A 154 -10.88 4.20 15.28
C PHE A 154 -10.27 3.89 16.64
N SER A 155 -11.07 3.93 17.72
CA SER A 155 -10.53 3.82 19.09
C SER A 155 -11.55 3.27 20.09
N ARG A 156 -11.02 2.72 21.20
CA ARG A 156 -11.81 2.26 22.33
C ARG A 156 -12.42 3.40 23.17
N LYS A 157 -11.78 4.56 23.16
CA LYS A 157 -12.21 5.77 23.85
C LYS A 157 -12.25 6.93 22.87
N PRO A 158 -13.12 7.93 23.07
CA PRO A 158 -13.17 9.07 22.15
C PRO A 158 -11.84 9.82 22.14
N ILE A 159 -11.41 10.20 20.93
CA ILE A 159 -10.24 11.05 20.68
C ILE A 159 -10.76 12.43 20.29
N GLN A 160 -10.40 13.46 21.04
CA GLN A 160 -10.75 14.85 20.75
C GLN A 160 -9.52 15.72 20.51
N ARG A 161 -8.40 15.40 21.16
CA ARG A 161 -7.12 16.11 21.04
C ARG A 161 -6.00 15.14 20.69
N LEU A 162 -4.94 15.62 20.07
CA LEU A 162 -3.77 14.80 19.75
C LEU A 162 -3.14 14.19 21.01
N GLN A 163 -3.20 14.92 22.14
CA GLN A 163 -2.72 14.43 23.43
C GLN A 163 -3.45 13.18 23.92
N ASP A 164 -4.71 12.97 23.51
CA ASP A 164 -5.48 11.78 23.90
C ASP A 164 -4.82 10.50 23.37
N LEU A 165 -4.10 10.58 22.24
CA LEU A 165 -3.34 9.48 21.67
C LEU A 165 -2.12 9.09 22.52
N LYS A 166 -1.55 9.99 23.32
CA LYS A 166 -0.32 9.70 24.12
C LYS A 166 -0.47 8.53 25.07
N SER A 167 -1.67 8.34 25.60
CA SER A 167 -1.99 7.24 26.51
C SER A 167 -2.45 5.97 25.79
N MET A 168 -2.51 5.97 24.45
CA MET A 168 -3.04 4.88 23.67
C MET A 168 -1.93 4.09 22.99
N ARG A 169 -2.13 2.77 22.93
CA ARG A 169 -1.38 1.86 22.08
C ARG A 169 -2.04 1.87 20.70
N VAL A 170 -1.33 2.44 19.74
CA VAL A 170 -1.87 2.64 18.40
C VAL A 170 -1.27 1.65 17.42
N TYR A 171 -2.12 0.98 16.65
CA TYR A 171 -1.68 0.12 15.57
C TYR A 171 -0.74 0.84 14.62
N ALA A 172 0.34 0.18 14.29
CA ALA A 172 1.28 0.58 13.25
C ALA A 172 1.60 -0.61 12.35
N SER A 173 1.75 -0.38 11.06
CA SER A 173 2.07 -1.42 10.09
C SER A 173 3.55 -1.80 10.17
N SER A 174 3.85 -3.10 10.17
CA SER A 174 5.22 -3.62 10.06
C SER A 174 5.95 -3.17 8.78
N GLY A 175 5.19 -2.81 7.74
CA GLY A 175 5.74 -2.33 6.47
C GLY A 175 6.10 -0.84 6.44
N ASP A 176 5.90 -0.10 7.54
CA ASP A 176 6.06 1.37 7.58
C ASP A 176 6.85 1.85 8.82
N PRO A 177 8.13 1.45 8.94
CA PRO A 177 8.95 1.81 10.10
C PRO A 177 9.22 3.31 10.23
N GLU A 178 9.24 4.05 9.12
CA GLU A 178 9.46 5.49 9.14
C GLU A 178 8.29 6.25 9.78
N SER A 179 7.05 5.87 9.47
CA SER A 179 5.88 6.42 10.16
C SER A 179 5.86 6.06 11.63
N VAL A 180 6.26 4.84 12.00
CA VAL A 180 6.40 4.42 13.40
C VAL A 180 7.36 5.35 14.14
N GLU A 181 8.53 5.59 13.57
CA GLU A 181 9.56 6.46 14.18
C GLU A 181 9.10 7.92 14.30
N LEU A 182 8.40 8.44 13.30
CA LEU A 182 7.87 9.81 13.34
C LEU A 182 6.82 9.99 14.43
N LEU A 183 5.94 9.01 14.58
CA LEU A 183 4.72 9.14 15.37
C LEU A 183 4.87 8.66 16.82
N LYS A 184 5.99 8.02 17.20
CA LYS A 184 6.24 7.53 18.56
C LYS A 184 6.22 8.63 19.65
N ASP A 185 6.44 9.89 19.27
CA ASP A 185 6.35 11.02 20.18
C ASP A 185 4.90 11.40 20.52
N TYR A 186 3.93 10.91 19.74
CA TYR A 186 2.52 11.24 19.86
C TYR A 186 1.67 10.12 20.43
N TYR A 187 2.14 8.86 20.36
CA TYR A 187 1.48 7.69 20.91
C TYR A 187 2.46 6.52 21.09
N THR A 188 2.01 5.44 21.72
CA THR A 188 2.79 4.19 21.81
C THR A 188 2.46 3.31 20.61
N PRO A 189 3.34 3.18 19.59
CA PRO A 189 3.09 2.34 18.42
C PRO A 189 3.18 0.86 18.81
N VAL A 190 2.22 0.07 18.34
CA VAL A 190 2.23 -1.40 18.43
C VAL A 190 2.25 -1.94 17.02
N VAL A 191 3.38 -2.49 16.62
CA VAL A 191 3.61 -3.01 15.27
C VAL A 191 2.96 -4.38 15.13
N LEU A 192 2.00 -4.50 14.22
CA LEU A 192 1.29 -5.74 13.92
C LEU A 192 1.18 -5.96 12.40
N GLU A 193 1.02 -7.21 12.00
CA GLU A 193 0.60 -7.55 10.64
C GLU A 193 -0.92 -7.29 10.46
N PRO A 194 -1.39 -7.05 9.23
CA PRO A 194 -2.79 -6.71 8.98
C PRO A 194 -3.80 -7.76 9.48
N ASP A 195 -3.47 -9.03 9.44
CA ASP A 195 -4.30 -10.14 9.93
C ASP A 195 -4.37 -10.22 11.46
N GLN A 196 -3.45 -9.56 12.17
CA GLN A 196 -3.40 -9.52 13.64
C GLN A 196 -4.20 -8.37 14.25
N ILE A 197 -4.67 -7.41 13.45
CA ILE A 197 -5.36 -6.20 13.94
C ILE A 197 -6.55 -6.54 14.82
N LEU A 198 -7.45 -7.40 14.34
CA LEU A 198 -8.68 -7.73 15.08
C LEU A 198 -8.38 -8.45 16.38
N LEU A 199 -7.40 -9.37 16.38
CA LEU A 199 -6.95 -10.05 17.59
C LEU A 199 -6.30 -9.06 18.55
N GLY A 200 -5.49 -8.13 18.06
CA GLY A 200 -4.86 -7.06 18.85
C GLY A 200 -5.88 -6.16 19.54
N LEU A 201 -6.95 -5.77 18.83
CA LEU A 201 -8.08 -5.05 19.44
C LEU A 201 -8.79 -5.90 20.51
N ARG A 202 -9.17 -7.11 20.14
CA ARG A 202 -9.92 -8.01 21.04
C ARG A 202 -9.19 -8.26 22.34
N ASN A 203 -7.89 -8.52 22.29
CA ASN A 203 -7.06 -8.82 23.46
C ASN A 203 -6.53 -7.55 24.16
N GLY A 204 -6.90 -6.35 23.68
CA GLY A 204 -6.45 -5.11 24.25
C GLY A 204 -4.96 -4.82 24.05
N MET A 205 -4.32 -5.39 23.03
CA MET A 205 -2.94 -5.03 22.67
C MET A 205 -2.86 -3.64 22.04
N ILE A 206 -3.92 -3.24 21.33
CA ILE A 206 -4.08 -1.90 20.74
C ILE A 206 -5.39 -1.25 21.22
N ASP A 207 -5.35 0.05 21.36
CA ASP A 207 -6.47 0.89 21.82
C ASP A 207 -7.06 1.73 20.68
N ALA A 208 -6.25 2.03 19.65
CA ALA A 208 -6.65 2.81 18.49
C ALA A 208 -5.92 2.34 17.23
N LEU A 209 -6.50 2.66 16.07
CA LEU A 209 -5.93 2.31 14.77
C LEU A 209 -6.32 3.33 13.69
N PRO A 210 -5.34 3.85 12.91
CA PRO A 210 -5.56 4.73 11.77
C PRO A 210 -5.76 3.88 10.51
N ILE A 211 -7.02 3.67 10.11
CA ILE A 211 -7.37 2.87 8.92
C ILE A 211 -8.56 3.48 8.17
N PRO A 212 -8.77 3.13 6.89
CA PRO A 212 -9.97 3.51 6.15
C PRO A 212 -11.24 2.85 6.69
N ALA A 213 -12.38 3.55 6.54
CA ALA A 213 -13.68 3.07 6.98
C ALA A 213 -14.07 1.72 6.33
N ILE A 214 -13.74 1.52 5.05
CA ILE A 214 -14.00 0.27 4.32
C ILE A 214 -13.34 -0.92 5.02
N ILE A 215 -12.09 -0.77 5.44
CA ILE A 215 -11.34 -1.83 6.15
C ILE A 215 -11.90 -2.02 7.56
N ALA A 216 -12.22 -0.92 8.26
CA ALA A 216 -12.80 -0.96 9.59
C ALA A 216 -14.14 -1.73 9.61
N ASN A 217 -15.00 -1.50 8.63
CA ASN A 217 -16.27 -2.20 8.48
C ASN A 217 -16.07 -3.69 8.15
N PHE A 218 -15.22 -3.98 7.15
CA PHE A 218 -14.93 -5.36 6.74
C PHE A 218 -14.42 -6.21 7.92
N SER A 219 -13.57 -5.63 8.75
CA SER A 219 -12.99 -6.27 9.94
C SER A 219 -13.83 -6.08 11.22
N GLN A 220 -15.05 -5.52 11.12
CA GLN A 220 -15.96 -5.28 12.26
C GLN A 220 -15.29 -4.53 13.42
N VAL A 221 -14.40 -3.61 13.12
CA VAL A 221 -13.61 -2.82 14.10
C VAL A 221 -14.50 -2.14 15.15
N PRO A 222 -15.69 -1.55 14.82
CA PRO A 222 -16.52 -0.86 15.80
C PRO A 222 -16.98 -1.74 16.98
N THR A 223 -16.98 -3.06 16.81
CA THR A 223 -17.30 -4.01 17.92
C THR A 223 -16.33 -3.86 19.10
N TYR A 224 -15.07 -3.51 18.85
CA TYR A 224 -14.01 -3.39 19.86
C TYR A 224 -13.46 -1.97 20.02
N ALA A 225 -13.60 -1.15 19.00
CA ALA A 225 -13.19 0.24 18.93
C ALA A 225 -14.36 1.09 18.40
N PRO A 226 -15.37 1.38 19.23
CA PRO A 226 -16.66 1.94 18.80
C PRO A 226 -16.62 3.45 18.50
N TYR A 227 -15.50 4.11 18.67
CA TYR A 227 -15.35 5.54 18.38
C TYR A 227 -14.54 5.75 17.11
N MET A 228 -14.95 6.67 16.27
CA MET A 228 -14.21 7.14 15.10
C MET A 228 -14.04 8.65 15.18
N LEU A 229 -12.82 9.14 15.12
CA LEU A 229 -12.55 10.56 14.96
C LEU A 229 -12.88 10.98 13.53
N ASP A 230 -13.80 11.94 13.38
CA ASP A 230 -14.16 12.52 12.09
C ASP A 230 -13.13 13.56 11.65
N LEU A 231 -11.93 13.08 11.39
CA LEU A 231 -10.82 13.88 10.88
C LEU A 231 -10.10 13.05 9.80
N ARG A 232 -10.10 13.55 8.59
CA ARG A 232 -9.42 12.92 7.45
C ARG A 232 -7.92 13.13 7.60
N TRP A 233 -7.24 12.12 8.20
CA TRP A 233 -5.82 12.20 8.51
C TRP A 233 -4.95 12.26 7.25
N ALA A 234 -5.15 11.34 6.34
CA ALA A 234 -4.49 11.24 5.04
C ALA A 234 -5.31 10.36 4.09
N PRO A 235 -5.20 10.51 2.78
CA PRO A 235 -5.79 9.56 1.84
C PRO A 235 -4.98 8.26 1.82
N ILE A 236 -5.63 7.12 1.62
CA ILE A 236 -4.97 5.92 1.12
C ILE A 236 -4.98 6.01 -0.40
N THR A 237 -3.80 6.06 -0.97
CA THR A 237 -3.59 5.99 -2.41
C THR A 237 -2.75 4.76 -2.74
N GLY A 238 -2.79 4.31 -3.99
CA GLY A 238 -2.03 3.14 -4.42
C GLY A 238 -2.08 2.94 -5.92
N ALA A 239 -1.52 1.84 -6.38
CA ALA A 239 -1.54 1.49 -7.79
C ALA A 239 -1.57 -0.02 -8.01
N LEU A 240 -2.09 -0.45 -9.16
CA LEU A 240 -1.81 -1.76 -9.72
C LEU A 240 -0.52 -1.66 -10.53
N VAL A 241 0.48 -2.46 -10.17
CA VAL A 241 1.75 -2.52 -10.89
C VAL A 241 2.05 -3.93 -11.36
N LEU A 242 2.71 -4.06 -12.51
CA LEU A 242 3.35 -5.29 -12.97
C LEU A 242 4.87 -5.14 -12.94
N THR A 243 5.59 -6.24 -12.73
CA THR A 243 7.03 -6.27 -13.00
C THR A 243 7.29 -6.00 -14.48
N GLU A 244 8.32 -5.24 -14.79
CA GLU A 244 8.69 -4.96 -16.17
C GLU A 244 9.05 -6.26 -16.94
N GLN A 245 9.58 -7.26 -16.21
CA GLN A 245 9.85 -8.57 -16.77
C GLN A 245 8.57 -9.23 -17.30
N ALA A 246 7.50 -9.26 -16.49
CA ALA A 246 6.21 -9.82 -16.92
C ALA A 246 5.59 -8.98 -18.04
N TRP A 247 5.68 -7.65 -17.96
CA TRP A 247 5.17 -6.76 -18.99
C TRP A 247 5.82 -6.99 -20.35
N LYS A 248 7.15 -7.16 -20.40
CA LYS A 248 7.90 -7.41 -21.65
C LYS A 248 7.62 -8.77 -22.30
N GLN A 249 7.02 -9.72 -21.59
CA GLN A 249 6.60 -11.01 -22.15
C GLN A 249 5.28 -10.92 -22.92
N LEU A 250 4.53 -9.84 -22.75
CA LEU A 250 3.28 -9.60 -23.48
C LEU A 250 3.57 -8.95 -24.82
N ASP A 251 2.85 -9.35 -25.86
CA ASP A 251 2.92 -8.68 -27.17
C ASP A 251 2.33 -7.26 -27.10
N PRO A 252 2.69 -6.36 -28.03
CA PRO A 252 2.27 -4.96 -27.98
C PRO A 252 0.74 -4.77 -27.98
N LYS A 253 -0.03 -5.61 -28.66
CA LYS A 253 -1.49 -5.52 -28.70
C LYS A 253 -2.10 -5.90 -27.36
N THR A 254 -1.55 -6.92 -26.71
CA THR A 254 -1.93 -7.31 -25.35
C THR A 254 -1.55 -6.22 -24.35
N GLN A 255 -0.35 -5.66 -24.42
CA GLN A 255 0.06 -4.53 -23.55
C GLN A 255 -0.89 -3.35 -23.67
N GLN A 256 -1.25 -2.96 -24.88
CA GLN A 256 -2.20 -1.86 -25.11
C GLN A 256 -3.57 -2.17 -24.49
N TRP A 257 -4.10 -3.37 -24.70
CA TRP A 257 -5.36 -3.81 -24.13
C TRP A 257 -5.36 -3.79 -22.59
N LEU A 258 -4.32 -4.33 -21.97
CA LEU A 258 -4.18 -4.32 -20.51
C LEU A 258 -4.09 -2.88 -19.97
N HIS A 259 -3.37 -2.01 -20.64
CA HIS A 259 -3.26 -0.61 -20.26
C HIS A 259 -4.62 0.11 -20.29
N GLU A 260 -5.32 0.04 -21.44
CA GLU A 260 -6.61 0.71 -21.63
C GLU A 260 -7.69 0.21 -20.66
N THR A 261 -7.80 -1.12 -20.49
CA THR A 261 -8.77 -1.73 -19.58
C THR A 261 -8.45 -1.41 -18.12
N SER A 262 -7.17 -1.37 -17.76
CA SER A 262 -6.73 -1.02 -16.41
C SER A 262 -6.97 0.45 -16.08
N GLU A 263 -6.71 1.38 -17.00
CA GLU A 263 -7.01 2.81 -16.80
C GLU A 263 -8.50 3.03 -16.52
N ARG A 264 -9.40 2.40 -17.31
CA ARG A 264 -10.85 2.44 -17.06
C ARG A 264 -11.20 1.86 -15.69
N ALA A 265 -10.68 0.66 -15.38
CA ALA A 265 -10.93 0.01 -14.10
C ALA A 265 -10.41 0.84 -12.92
N GLY A 266 -9.24 1.48 -13.05
CA GLY A 266 -8.68 2.38 -12.05
C GLY A 266 -9.56 3.60 -11.80
N HIS A 267 -10.05 4.22 -12.87
CA HIS A 267 -10.98 5.35 -12.77
C HIS A 267 -12.30 4.96 -12.07
N ASP A 268 -12.87 3.80 -12.44
CA ASP A 268 -14.09 3.30 -11.82
C ASP A 268 -13.87 2.89 -10.37
N MET A 269 -12.70 2.31 -10.05
CA MET A 269 -12.32 1.96 -8.69
C MET A 269 -12.21 3.20 -7.80
N ARG A 270 -11.55 4.28 -8.26
CA ARG A 270 -11.47 5.54 -7.51
C ARG A 270 -12.85 6.10 -7.18
N ARG A 271 -13.72 6.23 -8.19
CA ARG A 271 -15.08 6.75 -7.99
C ARG A 271 -15.88 5.91 -7.00
N ALA A 272 -15.75 4.60 -7.13
CA ALA A 272 -16.50 3.68 -6.28
C ALA A 272 -15.96 3.64 -4.85
N SER A 273 -14.64 3.59 -4.64
CA SER A 273 -14.05 3.55 -3.30
C SER A 273 -14.31 4.84 -2.51
N ARG A 274 -14.27 6.00 -3.17
CA ARG A 274 -14.60 7.29 -2.55
C ARG A 274 -16.04 7.35 -2.04
N ARG A 275 -16.99 6.90 -2.84
CA ARG A 275 -18.41 6.80 -2.43
C ARG A 275 -18.58 5.76 -1.34
N GLU A 276 -18.01 4.57 -1.50
CA GLU A 276 -18.08 3.48 -0.55
C GLU A 276 -17.47 3.86 0.82
N ASP A 277 -16.43 4.69 0.88
CA ASP A 277 -15.81 5.15 2.12
C ASP A 277 -16.80 5.93 3.01
N GLU A 278 -17.59 6.85 2.43
CA GLU A 278 -18.60 7.62 3.17
C GLU A 278 -19.84 6.78 3.50
N GLU A 279 -20.36 5.99 2.54
CA GLU A 279 -21.49 5.08 2.75
C GLU A 279 -21.19 4.07 3.87
N THR A 280 -19.94 3.63 3.97
CA THR A 280 -19.50 2.66 4.98
C THR A 280 -19.50 3.26 6.39
N VAL A 281 -19.14 4.52 6.57
CA VAL A 281 -19.25 5.20 7.88
C VAL A 281 -20.70 5.19 8.35
N GLN A 282 -21.65 5.52 7.47
CA GLN A 282 -23.07 5.49 7.81
C GLN A 282 -23.55 4.07 8.14
N ALA A 283 -23.16 3.07 7.35
CA ALA A 283 -23.50 1.69 7.61
C ALA A 283 -22.97 1.17 8.97
N MET A 284 -21.76 1.57 9.37
CA MET A 284 -21.20 1.22 10.68
C MET A 284 -21.96 1.91 11.83
N ARG A 285 -22.41 3.17 11.64
CA ARG A 285 -23.27 3.85 12.62
C ARG A 285 -24.56 3.09 12.86
N ASP A 286 -25.23 2.71 11.77
CA ASP A 286 -26.56 2.10 11.81
C ASP A 286 -26.54 0.64 12.29
N LYS A 287 -25.50 -0.11 11.93
CA LYS A 287 -25.45 -1.57 12.12
C LYS A 287 -24.49 -2.03 13.21
N LEU A 288 -23.40 -1.29 13.47
CA LEU A 288 -22.35 -1.68 14.39
C LEU A 288 -22.20 -0.73 15.59
N GLY A 289 -23.08 0.27 15.72
CA GLY A 289 -23.09 1.20 16.84
C GLY A 289 -21.87 2.14 16.86
N LEU A 290 -21.27 2.44 15.69
CA LEU A 290 -20.15 3.38 15.59
C LEU A 290 -20.56 4.76 16.10
N LYS A 291 -19.75 5.32 16.99
CA LYS A 291 -19.88 6.67 17.55
C LYS A 291 -18.88 7.59 16.87
N VAL A 292 -19.37 8.49 16.03
CA VAL A 292 -18.54 9.48 15.35
C VAL A 292 -18.25 10.65 16.30
N VAL A 293 -16.97 10.93 16.50
CA VAL A 293 -16.47 12.06 17.31
C VAL A 293 -16.16 13.21 16.38
N THR A 294 -17.08 14.19 16.34
CA THR A 294 -16.88 15.40 15.54
C THR A 294 -16.16 16.45 16.39
N LEU A 295 -15.11 17.04 15.82
CA LEU A 295 -14.33 18.09 16.47
C LEU A 295 -15.06 19.44 16.39
N SER A 296 -14.93 20.25 17.44
CA SER A 296 -15.25 21.66 17.30
C SER A 296 -14.25 22.35 16.35
N PRO A 297 -14.65 23.49 15.73
CA PRO A 297 -13.71 24.23 14.88
C PRO A 297 -12.42 24.65 15.60
N GLN A 298 -12.47 24.88 16.90
CA GLN A 298 -11.29 25.18 17.71
C GLN A 298 -10.41 23.93 17.86
N ALA A 299 -10.98 22.79 18.23
CA ALA A 299 -10.23 21.54 18.36
C ALA A 299 -9.60 21.12 17.04
N GLU A 300 -10.28 21.29 15.90
CA GLU A 300 -9.70 21.01 14.60
C GLU A 300 -8.51 21.94 14.27
N ARG A 301 -8.60 23.24 14.59
CA ARG A 301 -7.47 24.17 14.44
C ARG A 301 -6.28 23.75 15.33
N GLU A 302 -6.53 23.32 16.56
CA GLU A 302 -5.49 22.80 17.45
C GLU A 302 -4.81 21.56 16.87
N TRP A 303 -5.59 20.60 16.34
CA TRP A 303 -5.05 19.43 15.65
C TRP A 303 -4.15 19.84 14.46
N ARG A 304 -4.62 20.74 13.61
CA ARG A 304 -3.84 21.23 12.46
C ARG A 304 -2.57 21.95 12.89
N ALA A 305 -2.62 22.76 13.95
CA ALA A 305 -1.45 23.43 14.50
C ALA A 305 -0.41 22.46 15.06
N GLU A 306 -0.84 21.42 15.80
CA GLU A 306 0.08 20.39 16.29
C GLU A 306 0.70 19.59 15.14
N VAL A 307 -0.10 19.16 14.16
CA VAL A 307 0.40 18.43 13.00
C VAL A 307 1.33 19.29 12.16
N SER A 308 1.09 20.59 12.02
CA SER A 308 1.98 21.49 11.28
C SER A 308 3.41 21.55 11.86
N ARG A 309 3.57 21.31 13.17
CA ARG A 309 4.90 21.18 13.81
C ARG A 309 5.64 19.91 13.42
N MET A 310 4.92 18.87 12.94
CA MET A 310 5.52 17.64 12.43
C MET A 310 6.02 17.79 10.97
N VAL A 311 5.43 18.70 10.23
CA VAL A 311 5.68 18.88 8.78
C VAL A 311 7.17 19.00 8.44
N PRO A 312 8.03 19.75 9.17
CA PRO A 312 9.46 19.79 8.90
C PRO A 312 10.16 18.42 8.99
N ARG A 313 9.64 17.53 9.86
CA ARG A 313 10.15 16.16 9.99
C ARG A 313 9.64 15.23 8.88
N VAL A 314 8.46 15.49 8.34
CA VAL A 314 7.91 14.75 7.20
C VAL A 314 8.76 14.99 5.95
N ARG A 315 9.12 16.26 5.68
CA ARG A 315 9.95 16.66 4.55
C ARG A 315 11.36 16.08 4.66
N GLY A 316 11.76 15.27 3.68
CA GLY A 316 13.06 14.61 3.62
C GLY A 316 13.13 13.27 4.36
N THR A 317 12.32 13.06 5.40
CA THR A 317 12.30 11.79 6.18
C THR A 317 11.23 10.83 5.63
N LEU A 318 9.97 11.19 5.67
CA LEU A 318 8.88 10.36 5.13
C LEU A 318 8.71 10.59 3.63
N VAL A 319 8.71 11.84 3.22
CA VAL A 319 8.51 12.25 1.82
C VAL A 319 9.80 12.90 1.32
N PRO A 320 10.39 12.43 0.21
CA PRO A 320 11.56 13.08 -0.40
C PRO A 320 11.29 14.57 -0.62
N ALA A 321 12.26 15.43 -0.23
CA ALA A 321 12.05 16.87 -0.22
C ALA A 321 11.54 17.46 -1.56
N PRO A 322 12.03 17.07 -2.75
CA PRO A 322 11.49 17.57 -4.01
C PRO A 322 10.02 17.21 -4.22
N MET A 323 9.61 15.99 -3.82
CA MET A 323 8.22 15.53 -3.95
C MET A 323 7.31 16.23 -2.95
N PHE A 324 7.79 16.43 -1.72
CA PHE A 324 7.09 17.21 -0.71
C PHE A 324 6.82 18.64 -1.19
N ASP A 325 7.85 19.33 -1.69
CA ASP A 325 7.76 20.71 -2.14
C ASP A 325 6.81 20.85 -3.33
N ALA A 326 6.90 19.94 -4.32
CA ALA A 326 5.99 19.89 -5.46
C ALA A 326 4.53 19.65 -5.04
N THR A 327 4.30 18.80 -4.03
CA THR A 327 2.96 18.58 -3.45
C THR A 327 2.42 19.85 -2.81
N VAL A 328 3.23 20.50 -1.97
CA VAL A 328 2.82 21.75 -1.29
C VAL A 328 2.52 22.85 -2.29
N GLU A 329 3.36 23.03 -3.31
CA GLU A 329 3.13 24.00 -4.40
C GLU A 329 1.82 23.72 -5.13
N THR A 330 1.57 22.47 -5.51
CA THR A 330 0.35 22.06 -6.20
C THR A 330 -0.90 22.33 -5.35
N LEU A 331 -0.84 22.01 -4.05
CA LEU A 331 -1.95 22.28 -3.13
C LEU A 331 -2.22 23.78 -2.96
N LYS A 332 -1.16 24.60 -2.89
CA LYS A 332 -1.30 26.07 -2.80
C LYS A 332 -1.91 26.66 -4.08
N ALA A 333 -1.46 26.21 -5.25
CA ALA A 333 -1.97 26.70 -6.54
C ALA A 333 -3.46 26.38 -6.77
N GLY A 334 -3.97 25.29 -6.19
CA GLY A 334 -5.38 24.90 -6.28
C GLY A 334 -6.31 25.57 -5.27
N ARG A 335 -5.79 26.40 -4.37
CA ARG A 335 -6.58 27.05 -3.30
C ARG A 335 -6.82 28.52 -3.62
N PRO A 336 -8.03 29.05 -3.40
CA PRO A 336 -8.24 30.48 -3.49
C PRO A 336 -7.34 31.23 -2.50
N ALA A 337 -6.84 32.38 -2.90
CA ALA A 337 -6.01 33.23 -2.05
C ALA A 337 -6.77 33.58 -0.76
N GLY A 338 -6.25 33.12 0.39
CA GLY A 338 -6.83 33.43 1.71
C GLY A 338 -7.59 32.29 2.40
N SER A 339 -7.55 31.04 1.90
CA SER A 339 -8.15 29.85 2.55
C SER A 339 -7.16 29.04 3.35
#